data_98d15c20f3aa1d8f3f5191dc7b5dd489
#
_entry.id   98d15c20f3aa1d8f3f5191dc7b5dd489
#
_cell.length_a   1.000
_cell.length_b   1.000
_cell.length_c   1.000
_cell.angle_alpha   90.00
_cell.angle_beta   90.00
_cell.angle_gamma   90.00
#
_symmetry.space_group_name_H-M   'P 1'
#
loop_
_entity.id
_entity.type
_entity.pdbx_description
1 polymer ?
#
loop_
_entity_poly.entity_id
_entity_poly.type
_entity_poly.pdbx_seq_one_letter_code
_entity_poly.pdbx_strand_id
1 'polypeptide(L)'
;MDNYTDELMIQTSVVNPEGNYLRAAMIPSYPRYWGGFVAVLRPVLCIFDYGEIRMLNILLQMFLVVVLAMQLYKRKGKVWCFWILSIYALLTPYVLGLSLQNSCIFYISICGTIALLWKESFFEKENKYLYLFFVLGILTAYFDFLTYPLLVWALPLTIWIVISNQKRLVDYLKEILLTGICWAFGYAGMWAGKWVLAGMVLHMNLSDILLERIELHSIYGGTDISFFENLSNNLGKWINAQTICVLFLWCIWFWMMSLKHKGMLHIGKSIPFSIIACGSIAWYFVMRYHTNMHSFFTHRLLSVTLCAILAACICMIEDEQDKSVISAKTGRILIVAVLFVSVFITLQCKQELNSHNGSIPPQNILLEEGSFITETIVPKHSYVKDFGVGLIADEGEGEYLIEIYEGNDLLIEKAIPFSETTEGGIFTIPIEKKIKEKELTVCITTQKSKDAKGYVYIAEGQYVVSECSEVLMDDNALEGQLTQWISYIGLPGVKECFNYFLMIIGIVMVLCADGYFIANRFWMKNR
;
A
#
# COMPACT_ATOMS: atom_id res chain seq x y z
N MET A 1 6.75 -11.83 -18.13
CA MET A 1 5.97 -11.10 -17.13
C MET A 1 6.25 -11.75 -15.80
N ASP A 2 7.00 -11.06 -15.01
CA ASP A 2 7.54 -11.63 -13.78
C ASP A 2 6.57 -11.34 -12.64
N ASN A 3 5.59 -12.23 -12.49
CA ASN A 3 4.73 -12.26 -11.31
C ASN A 3 5.19 -13.45 -10.44
N TYR A 4 6.20 -13.20 -9.62
CA TYR A 4 6.80 -14.18 -8.71
C TYR A 4 5.75 -14.96 -7.90
N THR A 5 4.69 -14.29 -7.44
CA THR A 5 3.67 -14.97 -6.62
C THR A 5 2.79 -15.89 -7.44
N ASP A 6 2.40 -15.50 -8.65
CA ASP A 6 1.65 -16.40 -9.54
C ASP A 6 2.52 -17.59 -9.96
N GLU A 7 3.82 -17.40 -10.20
CA GLU A 7 4.77 -18.46 -10.44
C GLU A 7 4.84 -19.45 -9.27
N LEU A 8 5.00 -18.93 -8.03
CA LEU A 8 4.96 -19.75 -6.83
C LEU A 8 3.64 -20.53 -6.69
N MET A 9 2.50 -19.91 -7.01
CA MET A 9 1.19 -20.55 -6.96
C MET A 9 1.10 -21.72 -7.95
N ILE A 10 1.60 -21.52 -9.17
CA ILE A 10 1.60 -22.55 -10.22
C ILE A 10 2.55 -23.69 -9.86
N GLN A 11 3.81 -23.37 -9.54
CA GLN A 11 4.82 -24.36 -9.16
C GLN A 11 4.33 -25.23 -8.00
N THR A 12 3.78 -24.59 -6.94
CA THR A 12 3.19 -25.35 -5.81
C THR A 12 2.02 -26.23 -6.25
N SER A 13 1.23 -25.80 -7.23
CA SER A 13 0.07 -26.55 -7.69
C SER A 13 0.44 -27.76 -8.55
N VAL A 14 1.58 -27.75 -9.25
CA VAL A 14 2.04 -28.86 -10.11
C VAL A 14 2.99 -29.82 -9.40
N VAL A 15 3.51 -29.49 -8.22
CA VAL A 15 4.40 -30.37 -7.45
C VAL A 15 3.77 -31.73 -7.22
N ASN A 16 4.50 -32.79 -7.55
CA ASN A 16 4.15 -34.17 -7.16
C ASN A 16 4.79 -34.48 -5.79
N PRO A 17 4.01 -34.69 -4.73
CA PRO A 17 4.52 -34.78 -3.36
C PRO A 17 5.16 -36.13 -2.99
N GLU A 18 5.47 -37.00 -3.93
CA GLU A 18 6.08 -38.32 -3.66
C GLU A 18 5.45 -39.06 -2.47
N GLY A 19 4.12 -39.06 -2.40
CA GLY A 19 3.35 -39.80 -1.39
C GLY A 19 3.02 -39.04 -0.10
N ASN A 20 3.58 -37.85 0.17
CA ASN A 20 3.23 -37.06 1.36
C ASN A 20 2.48 -35.76 1.00
N TYR A 21 1.21 -35.91 0.66
CA TYR A 21 0.33 -34.81 0.25
C TYR A 21 0.15 -33.73 1.34
N LEU A 22 0.10 -34.16 2.61
CA LEU A 22 -0.08 -33.20 3.72
C LEU A 22 1.17 -32.31 3.90
N ARG A 23 2.35 -32.90 3.81
CA ARG A 23 3.61 -32.15 3.86
C ARG A 23 3.74 -31.20 2.68
N ALA A 24 3.41 -31.65 1.48
CA ALA A 24 3.42 -30.78 0.29
C ALA A 24 2.43 -29.62 0.41
N ALA A 25 1.23 -29.86 0.95
CA ALA A 25 0.22 -28.83 1.21
C ALA A 25 0.66 -27.80 2.25
N MET A 26 1.65 -28.12 3.10
CA MET A 26 2.21 -27.15 4.05
C MET A 26 3.17 -26.15 3.39
N ILE A 27 3.57 -26.37 2.14
CA ILE A 27 4.55 -25.53 1.42
C ILE A 27 5.81 -25.34 2.28
N PRO A 28 6.70 -26.36 2.40
CA PRO A 28 7.81 -26.35 3.35
C PRO A 28 8.75 -25.16 3.18
N SER A 29 8.89 -24.65 1.97
CA SER A 29 9.68 -23.45 1.65
C SER A 29 9.01 -22.13 2.08
N TYR A 30 7.69 -22.14 2.30
CA TYR A 30 6.91 -20.96 2.67
C TYR A 30 5.71 -21.31 3.57
N PRO A 31 5.93 -21.83 4.79
CA PRO A 31 4.89 -22.45 5.62
C PRO A 31 3.86 -21.49 6.23
N ARG A 32 3.93 -20.21 5.90
CA ARG A 32 3.13 -19.13 6.52
C ARG A 32 1.68 -19.11 6.06
N TYR A 33 1.41 -19.51 4.82
CA TYR A 33 0.10 -19.44 4.18
C TYR A 33 -0.44 -20.83 3.91
N TRP A 34 -1.75 -20.96 3.84
CA TRP A 34 -2.42 -22.25 3.59
C TRP A 34 -2.18 -22.78 2.18
N GLY A 35 -1.98 -21.88 1.20
CA GLY A 35 -1.91 -22.28 -0.19
C GLY A 35 -3.23 -22.85 -0.72
N GLY A 36 -4.37 -22.35 -0.22
CA GLY A 36 -5.71 -22.81 -0.60
C GLY A 36 -5.98 -22.76 -2.10
N PHE A 37 -5.27 -21.90 -2.82
CA PHE A 37 -5.31 -21.82 -4.28
C PHE A 37 -4.96 -23.14 -4.96
N VAL A 38 -4.14 -24.01 -4.35
CA VAL A 38 -3.79 -25.34 -4.88
C VAL A 38 -5.04 -26.17 -5.13
N ALA A 39 -6.04 -26.09 -4.25
CA ALA A 39 -7.29 -26.83 -4.40
C ALA A 39 -8.08 -26.44 -5.66
N VAL A 40 -7.88 -25.21 -6.15
CA VAL A 40 -8.52 -24.69 -7.36
C VAL A 40 -7.60 -24.82 -8.57
N LEU A 41 -6.35 -24.38 -8.46
CA LEU A 41 -5.43 -24.34 -9.60
C LEU A 41 -5.02 -25.72 -10.09
N ARG A 42 -4.79 -26.68 -9.19
CA ARG A 42 -4.37 -28.04 -9.59
C ARG A 42 -5.35 -28.71 -10.57
N PRO A 43 -6.65 -28.80 -10.32
CA PRO A 43 -7.59 -29.37 -11.28
C PRO A 43 -7.73 -28.50 -12.55
N VAL A 44 -7.65 -27.18 -12.43
CA VAL A 44 -7.76 -26.26 -13.57
C VAL A 44 -6.56 -26.36 -14.50
N LEU A 45 -5.35 -26.49 -13.96
CA LEU A 45 -4.11 -26.71 -14.72
C LEU A 45 -4.05 -28.07 -15.45
N CYS A 46 -4.90 -29.04 -15.08
CA CYS A 46 -5.04 -30.28 -15.86
C CYS A 46 -5.75 -30.07 -17.20
N ILE A 47 -6.45 -28.95 -17.38
CA ILE A 47 -7.32 -28.70 -18.55
C ILE A 47 -6.82 -27.48 -19.32
N PHE A 48 -6.36 -26.42 -18.63
CA PHE A 48 -6.01 -25.12 -19.17
C PHE A 48 -4.57 -24.76 -18.87
N ASP A 49 -3.92 -24.07 -19.80
CA ASP A 49 -2.62 -23.46 -19.56
C ASP A 49 -2.76 -22.14 -18.77
N TYR A 50 -1.62 -21.55 -18.35
CA TYR A 50 -1.62 -20.32 -17.55
C TYR A 50 -2.24 -19.12 -18.29
N GLY A 51 -2.04 -19.01 -19.60
CA GLY A 51 -2.61 -17.94 -20.42
C GLY A 51 -4.13 -18.05 -20.49
N GLU A 52 -4.64 -19.26 -20.70
CA GLU A 52 -6.08 -19.58 -20.70
C GLU A 52 -6.72 -19.33 -19.32
N ILE A 53 -6.04 -19.71 -18.24
CA ILE A 53 -6.50 -19.43 -16.87
C ILE A 53 -6.64 -17.93 -16.64
N ARG A 54 -5.70 -17.11 -17.09
CA ARG A 54 -5.80 -15.66 -16.97
C ARG A 54 -6.96 -15.09 -17.77
N MET A 55 -7.20 -15.59 -18.97
CA MET A 55 -8.36 -15.18 -19.77
C MET A 55 -9.67 -15.54 -19.09
N LEU A 56 -9.79 -16.78 -18.59
CA LEU A 56 -10.96 -17.23 -17.82
C LEU A 56 -11.15 -16.40 -16.55
N ASN A 57 -10.06 -16.04 -15.87
CA ASN A 57 -10.08 -15.18 -14.69
C ASN A 57 -10.68 -13.81 -15.00
N ILE A 58 -10.27 -13.16 -16.09
CA ILE A 58 -10.83 -11.88 -16.52
C ILE A 58 -12.33 -12.01 -16.82
N LEU A 59 -12.71 -13.01 -17.61
CA LEU A 59 -14.12 -13.23 -18.01
C LEU A 59 -15.00 -13.48 -16.79
N LEU A 60 -14.55 -14.31 -15.84
CA LEU A 60 -15.29 -14.63 -14.62
C LEU A 60 -15.45 -13.42 -13.71
N GLN A 61 -14.40 -12.60 -13.56
CA GLN A 61 -14.49 -11.35 -12.79
C GLN A 61 -15.51 -10.41 -13.38
N MET A 62 -15.47 -10.17 -14.70
CA MET A 62 -16.45 -9.32 -15.40
C MET A 62 -17.87 -9.85 -15.22
N PHE A 63 -18.07 -11.14 -15.38
CA PHE A 63 -19.37 -11.79 -15.18
C PHE A 63 -19.92 -11.55 -13.77
N LEU A 64 -19.12 -11.79 -12.73
CA LEU A 64 -19.55 -11.61 -11.33
C LEU A 64 -19.85 -10.13 -11.01
N VAL A 65 -19.06 -9.18 -11.54
CA VAL A 65 -19.34 -7.76 -11.39
C VAL A 65 -20.67 -7.39 -12.04
N VAL A 66 -20.94 -7.89 -13.25
CA VAL A 66 -22.23 -7.65 -13.93
C VAL A 66 -23.39 -8.23 -13.12
N VAL A 67 -23.25 -9.45 -12.59
CA VAL A 67 -24.28 -10.09 -11.75
C VAL A 67 -24.56 -9.24 -10.50
N LEU A 68 -23.52 -8.76 -9.82
CA LEU A 68 -23.67 -7.91 -8.63
C LEU A 68 -24.26 -6.54 -9.00
N ALA A 69 -23.79 -5.92 -10.08
CA ALA A 69 -24.32 -4.65 -10.57
C ALA A 69 -25.81 -4.74 -10.93
N MET A 70 -26.23 -5.82 -11.58
CA MET A 70 -27.65 -6.08 -11.89
C MET A 70 -28.51 -6.28 -10.63
N GLN A 71 -27.99 -6.98 -9.62
CA GLN A 71 -28.71 -7.15 -8.35
C GLN A 71 -28.88 -5.81 -7.64
N LEU A 72 -27.82 -5.01 -7.58
CA LEU A 72 -27.86 -3.66 -6.97
C LEU A 72 -28.79 -2.71 -7.75
N TYR A 73 -28.71 -2.75 -9.09
CA TYR A 73 -29.62 -1.96 -9.92
C TYR A 73 -31.11 -2.25 -9.63
N LYS A 74 -31.47 -3.53 -9.56
CA LYS A 74 -32.86 -3.95 -9.30
C LYS A 74 -33.34 -3.57 -7.89
N ARG A 75 -32.45 -3.54 -6.90
CA ARG A 75 -32.83 -3.29 -5.48
C ARG A 75 -32.73 -1.82 -5.06
N LYS A 76 -31.71 -1.13 -5.54
CA LYS A 76 -31.31 0.21 -5.07
C LYS A 76 -31.13 1.23 -6.20
N GLY A 77 -31.24 0.82 -7.46
CA GLY A 77 -31.23 1.72 -8.61
C GLY A 77 -29.85 1.98 -9.24
N LYS A 78 -29.82 2.93 -10.18
CA LYS A 78 -28.69 3.18 -11.09
C LYS A 78 -27.39 3.59 -10.36
N VAL A 79 -27.51 4.34 -9.29
CA VAL A 79 -26.34 4.89 -8.56
C VAL A 79 -25.54 3.77 -7.91
N TRP A 80 -26.22 2.77 -7.34
CA TRP A 80 -25.57 1.62 -6.75
C TRP A 80 -24.93 0.68 -7.79
N CYS A 81 -25.51 0.62 -8.98
CA CYS A 81 -24.84 -0.03 -10.12
C CYS A 81 -23.54 0.71 -10.49
N PHE A 82 -23.60 2.04 -10.60
CA PHE A 82 -22.41 2.86 -10.87
C PHE A 82 -21.36 2.74 -9.74
N TRP A 83 -21.81 2.67 -8.50
CA TRP A 83 -20.94 2.47 -7.33
C TRP A 83 -20.10 1.21 -7.44
N ILE A 84 -20.70 0.03 -7.70
CA ILE A 84 -19.93 -1.22 -7.79
C ILE A 84 -19.00 -1.27 -9.01
N LEU A 85 -19.41 -0.69 -10.13
CA LEU A 85 -18.55 -0.56 -11.29
C LEU A 85 -17.34 0.35 -11.00
N SER A 86 -17.55 1.42 -10.23
CA SER A 86 -16.46 2.30 -9.77
C SER A 86 -15.50 1.58 -8.85
N ILE A 87 -15.99 0.77 -7.90
CA ILE A 87 -15.14 -0.03 -7.02
C ILE A 87 -14.30 -1.03 -7.83
N TYR A 88 -14.91 -1.71 -8.80
CA TYR A 88 -14.16 -2.60 -9.69
C TYR A 88 -13.08 -1.85 -10.48
N ALA A 89 -13.40 -0.67 -11.01
CA ALA A 89 -12.43 0.18 -11.66
C ALA A 89 -11.25 0.54 -10.72
N LEU A 90 -11.54 0.95 -9.48
CA LEU A 90 -10.53 1.31 -8.48
C LEU A 90 -9.60 0.15 -8.06
N LEU A 91 -10.05 -1.09 -8.25
CA LEU A 91 -9.24 -2.29 -8.04
C LEU A 91 -8.28 -2.59 -9.20
N THR A 92 -8.24 -1.75 -10.23
CA THR A 92 -7.40 -1.93 -11.42
C THR A 92 -7.63 -3.28 -12.12
N PRO A 93 -8.80 -3.48 -12.77
CA PRO A 93 -9.24 -4.77 -13.28
C PRO A 93 -8.30 -5.40 -14.31
N TYR A 94 -7.55 -4.59 -15.07
CA TYR A 94 -6.55 -5.07 -16.02
C TYR A 94 -5.33 -5.73 -15.33
N VAL A 95 -4.99 -5.32 -14.11
CA VAL A 95 -3.95 -5.99 -13.29
C VAL A 95 -4.56 -7.15 -12.51
N LEU A 96 -5.74 -6.92 -11.92
CA LEU A 96 -6.45 -7.89 -11.11
C LEU A 96 -6.74 -9.18 -11.89
N GLY A 97 -7.21 -9.05 -13.13
CA GLY A 97 -7.51 -10.19 -13.99
C GLY A 97 -6.28 -10.97 -14.45
N LEU A 98 -5.11 -10.31 -14.48
CA LEU A 98 -3.83 -10.92 -14.87
C LEU A 98 -3.05 -11.51 -13.69
N SER A 99 -3.50 -11.32 -12.44
CA SER A 99 -2.84 -11.81 -11.22
C SER A 99 -3.75 -12.73 -10.44
N LEU A 100 -3.39 -13.99 -10.31
CA LEU A 100 -4.13 -14.99 -9.55
C LEU A 100 -4.13 -14.65 -8.06
N GLN A 101 -3.01 -14.16 -7.54
CA GLN A 101 -2.87 -13.71 -6.16
C GLN A 101 -3.93 -12.65 -5.80
N ASN A 102 -4.02 -11.59 -6.60
CA ASN A 102 -4.94 -10.50 -6.32
C ASN A 102 -6.41 -10.88 -6.53
N SER A 103 -6.67 -11.90 -7.34
CA SER A 103 -8.02 -12.36 -7.67
C SER A 103 -8.72 -13.05 -6.50
N CYS A 104 -7.99 -13.68 -5.58
CA CYS A 104 -8.57 -14.45 -4.46
C CYS A 104 -9.49 -13.56 -3.60
N ILE A 105 -8.98 -12.42 -3.14
CA ILE A 105 -9.76 -11.47 -2.32
C ILE A 105 -10.96 -10.92 -3.08
N PHE A 106 -10.79 -10.62 -4.35
CA PHE A 106 -11.88 -10.16 -5.20
C PHE A 106 -13.02 -11.19 -5.24
N TYR A 107 -12.73 -12.45 -5.54
CA TYR A 107 -13.74 -13.50 -5.60
C TYR A 107 -14.48 -13.70 -4.29
N ILE A 108 -13.77 -13.79 -3.17
CA ILE A 108 -14.37 -13.97 -1.85
C ILE A 108 -15.30 -12.80 -1.53
N SER A 109 -14.86 -11.55 -1.80
CA SER A 109 -15.65 -10.35 -1.54
C SER A 109 -16.92 -10.28 -2.38
N ILE A 110 -16.80 -10.50 -3.70
CA ILE A 110 -17.92 -10.40 -4.64
C ILE A 110 -18.91 -11.54 -4.41
N CYS A 111 -18.42 -12.79 -4.30
CA CYS A 111 -19.29 -13.95 -4.08
C CYS A 111 -20.02 -13.86 -2.73
N GLY A 112 -19.31 -13.42 -1.66
CA GLY A 112 -19.92 -13.17 -0.35
C GLY A 112 -21.03 -12.12 -0.42
N THR A 113 -20.81 -11.03 -1.17
CA THR A 113 -21.80 -9.97 -1.37
C THR A 113 -23.01 -10.46 -2.19
N ILE A 114 -22.77 -11.21 -3.27
CA ILE A 114 -23.84 -11.80 -4.09
C ILE A 114 -24.69 -12.76 -3.27
N ALA A 115 -24.04 -13.63 -2.48
CA ALA A 115 -24.74 -14.59 -1.60
C ALA A 115 -25.62 -13.87 -0.57
N LEU A 116 -25.09 -12.83 0.05
CA LEU A 116 -25.81 -12.00 1.02
C LEU A 116 -27.05 -11.34 0.41
N LEU A 117 -26.92 -10.74 -0.78
CA LEU A 117 -28.04 -10.17 -1.51
C LEU A 117 -29.06 -11.23 -1.95
N TRP A 118 -28.59 -12.40 -2.41
CA TRP A 118 -29.49 -13.43 -2.92
C TRP A 118 -30.32 -14.09 -1.81
N LYS A 119 -29.73 -14.23 -0.62
CA LYS A 119 -30.36 -14.92 0.53
C LYS A 119 -30.56 -13.99 1.73
N GLU A 120 -30.86 -12.70 1.48
CA GLU A 120 -31.02 -11.66 2.49
C GLU A 120 -31.89 -12.12 3.69
N SER A 121 -33.11 -12.59 3.43
CA SER A 121 -34.03 -13.06 4.49
C SER A 121 -33.50 -14.24 5.29
N PHE A 122 -32.64 -15.09 4.71
CA PHE A 122 -31.98 -16.18 5.43
C PHE A 122 -30.91 -15.63 6.36
N PHE A 123 -30.11 -14.67 5.88
CA PHE A 123 -29.03 -14.08 6.67
C PHE A 123 -29.54 -13.14 7.77
N GLU A 124 -30.66 -12.46 7.56
CA GLU A 124 -31.28 -11.62 8.56
C GLU A 124 -31.85 -12.45 9.74
N LYS A 125 -32.41 -13.62 9.42
CA LYS A 125 -32.99 -14.50 10.43
C LYS A 125 -31.92 -14.99 11.41
N GLU A 126 -32.15 -14.75 12.72
CA GLU A 126 -31.24 -15.18 13.80
C GLU A 126 -29.80 -14.63 13.67
N ASN A 127 -29.64 -13.49 13.01
CA ASN A 127 -28.33 -12.87 12.74
C ASN A 127 -27.34 -13.80 12.01
N LYS A 128 -27.83 -14.66 11.10
CA LYS A 128 -26.97 -15.62 10.35
C LYS A 128 -25.92 -14.94 9.48
N TYR A 129 -26.06 -13.64 9.18
CA TYR A 129 -25.02 -12.88 8.54
C TYR A 129 -23.69 -12.93 9.31
N LEU A 130 -23.69 -13.07 10.63
CA LEU A 130 -22.47 -13.21 11.43
C LEU A 130 -21.68 -14.46 11.07
N TYR A 131 -22.38 -15.60 10.82
CA TYR A 131 -21.74 -16.82 10.33
C TYR A 131 -21.11 -16.61 8.95
N LEU A 132 -21.76 -15.83 8.07
CA LEU A 132 -21.18 -15.50 6.77
C LEU A 132 -19.87 -14.76 6.96
N PHE A 133 -19.82 -13.71 7.79
CA PHE A 133 -18.58 -12.96 8.03
C PHE A 133 -17.49 -13.83 8.67
N PHE A 134 -17.83 -14.75 9.56
CA PHE A 134 -16.88 -15.72 10.10
C PHE A 134 -16.28 -16.62 9.01
N VAL A 135 -17.12 -17.18 8.13
CA VAL A 135 -16.68 -17.99 6.98
C VAL A 135 -15.85 -17.16 6.00
N LEU A 136 -16.25 -15.92 5.74
CA LEU A 136 -15.46 -15.00 4.90
C LEU A 136 -14.07 -14.77 5.49
N GLY A 137 -13.93 -14.64 6.81
CA GLY A 137 -12.63 -14.55 7.50
C GLY A 137 -11.77 -15.81 7.28
N ILE A 138 -12.35 -16.98 7.44
CA ILE A 138 -11.69 -18.28 7.18
C ILE A 138 -11.18 -18.34 5.73
N LEU A 139 -12.06 -18.06 4.76
CA LEU A 139 -11.71 -18.10 3.33
C LEU A 139 -10.62 -17.08 3.00
N THR A 140 -10.65 -15.90 3.62
CA THR A 140 -9.60 -14.89 3.46
C THR A 140 -8.24 -15.46 3.85
N ALA A 141 -8.09 -16.01 5.06
CA ALA A 141 -6.81 -16.57 5.50
C ALA A 141 -6.39 -17.81 4.70
N TYR A 142 -7.35 -18.58 4.18
CA TYR A 142 -7.09 -19.79 3.41
C TYR A 142 -6.54 -19.51 2.01
N PHE A 143 -7.02 -18.45 1.34
CA PHE A 143 -6.68 -18.15 -0.05
C PHE A 143 -5.73 -16.98 -0.23
N ASP A 144 -5.67 -16.02 0.71
CA ASP A 144 -4.94 -14.77 0.55
C ASP A 144 -3.49 -14.84 1.04
N PHE A 145 -2.65 -14.04 0.39
CA PHE A 145 -1.26 -13.78 0.77
C PHE A 145 -1.09 -12.43 1.49
N LEU A 146 -2.06 -12.02 2.28
CA LEU A 146 -2.07 -10.74 3.00
C LEU A 146 -2.09 -9.54 2.05
N THR A 147 -2.88 -9.63 0.97
CA THR A 147 -2.93 -8.60 -0.08
C THR A 147 -3.76 -7.38 0.33
N TYR A 148 -5.09 -7.48 0.27
CA TYR A 148 -6.04 -6.44 0.70
C TYR A 148 -7.29 -7.05 1.39
N PRO A 149 -7.08 -7.84 2.46
CA PRO A 149 -8.08 -8.72 3.05
C PRO A 149 -9.33 -8.01 3.57
N LEU A 150 -9.23 -6.74 3.96
CA LEU A 150 -10.37 -6.00 4.50
C LEU A 150 -11.50 -5.78 3.48
N LEU A 151 -11.25 -5.93 2.17
CA LEU A 151 -12.33 -5.83 1.18
C LEU A 151 -13.38 -6.93 1.40
N VAL A 152 -12.96 -8.11 1.88
CA VAL A 152 -13.86 -9.23 2.16
C VAL A 152 -14.85 -8.93 3.29
N TRP A 153 -14.46 -8.09 4.22
CA TRP A 153 -15.33 -7.61 5.28
C TRP A 153 -16.12 -6.37 4.85
N ALA A 154 -15.45 -5.37 4.28
CA ALA A 154 -16.02 -4.05 4.05
C ALA A 154 -17.07 -4.03 2.93
N LEU A 155 -16.85 -4.73 1.82
CA LEU A 155 -17.78 -4.72 0.69
C LEU A 155 -19.13 -5.36 1.04
N PRO A 156 -19.20 -6.60 1.57
CA PRO A 156 -20.47 -7.19 2.00
C PRO A 156 -21.13 -6.39 3.14
N LEU A 157 -20.36 -5.86 4.09
CA LEU A 157 -20.90 -5.07 5.20
C LEU A 157 -21.50 -3.75 4.73
N THR A 158 -20.82 -3.05 3.81
CA THR A 158 -21.37 -1.82 3.20
C THR A 158 -22.73 -2.09 2.58
N ILE A 159 -22.86 -3.16 1.82
CA ILE A 159 -24.14 -3.55 1.20
C ILE A 159 -25.16 -3.99 2.25
N TRP A 160 -24.73 -4.73 3.28
CA TRP A 160 -25.63 -5.15 4.39
C TRP A 160 -26.25 -3.93 5.08
N ILE A 161 -25.46 -2.91 5.40
CA ILE A 161 -25.95 -1.66 6.01
C ILE A 161 -26.93 -0.94 5.08
N VAL A 162 -26.66 -0.93 3.78
CA VAL A 162 -27.50 -0.27 2.77
C VAL A 162 -28.87 -0.95 2.59
N ILE A 163 -28.92 -2.29 2.68
CA ILE A 163 -30.17 -3.03 2.50
C ILE A 163 -30.97 -3.17 3.78
N SER A 164 -30.32 -3.22 4.95
CA SER A 164 -30.96 -3.29 6.25
C SER A 164 -31.60 -1.97 6.64
N ASN A 165 -32.85 -1.78 6.25
CA ASN A 165 -33.58 -0.51 6.35
C ASN A 165 -33.77 -0.01 7.79
N GLN A 166 -33.60 1.29 8.01
CA GLN A 166 -34.06 2.11 9.14
C GLN A 166 -33.66 1.65 10.55
N LYS A 167 -32.42 1.19 10.73
CA LYS A 167 -31.86 0.90 12.03
C LYS A 167 -31.39 2.18 12.73
N ARG A 168 -31.40 2.16 14.06
CA ARG A 168 -30.76 3.23 14.86
C ARG A 168 -29.24 3.16 14.64
N LEU A 169 -28.54 4.28 14.80
CA LEU A 169 -27.08 4.33 14.69
C LEU A 169 -26.38 3.26 15.55
N VAL A 170 -26.88 3.06 16.79
CA VAL A 170 -26.32 2.05 17.72
C VAL A 170 -26.41 0.63 17.14
N ASP A 171 -27.48 0.32 16.43
CA ASP A 171 -27.67 -1.00 15.81
C ASP A 171 -26.65 -1.21 14.67
N TYR A 172 -26.38 -0.20 13.84
CA TYR A 172 -25.32 -0.24 12.84
C TYR A 172 -23.93 -0.37 13.46
N LEU A 173 -23.62 0.36 14.53
CA LEU A 173 -22.34 0.26 15.24
C LEU A 173 -22.12 -1.15 15.80
N LYS A 174 -23.18 -1.74 16.37
CA LYS A 174 -23.15 -3.13 16.84
C LYS A 174 -22.90 -4.12 15.70
N GLU A 175 -23.52 -3.94 14.54
CA GLU A 175 -23.32 -4.80 13.38
C GLU A 175 -21.90 -4.69 12.85
N ILE A 176 -21.34 -3.48 12.73
CA ILE A 176 -19.96 -3.25 12.33
C ILE A 176 -19.00 -3.98 13.27
N LEU A 177 -19.19 -3.81 14.57
CA LEU A 177 -18.36 -4.45 15.58
C LEU A 177 -18.45 -5.98 15.53
N LEU A 178 -19.66 -6.53 15.53
CA LEU A 178 -19.87 -7.98 15.56
C LEU A 178 -19.39 -8.64 14.28
N THR A 179 -19.65 -8.06 13.11
CA THR A 179 -19.15 -8.62 11.84
C THR A 179 -17.63 -8.53 11.75
N GLY A 180 -17.04 -7.43 12.24
CA GLY A 180 -15.58 -7.27 12.33
C GLY A 180 -14.95 -8.32 13.25
N ILE A 181 -15.53 -8.55 14.43
CA ILE A 181 -15.08 -9.58 15.36
C ILE A 181 -15.22 -10.97 14.71
N CYS A 182 -16.36 -11.31 14.12
CA CYS A 182 -16.56 -12.61 13.47
C CYS A 182 -15.57 -12.84 12.34
N TRP A 183 -15.37 -11.85 11.48
CA TRP A 183 -14.38 -11.93 10.40
C TRP A 183 -12.95 -12.11 10.96
N ALA A 184 -12.57 -11.30 11.96
CA ALA A 184 -11.24 -11.35 12.57
C ALA A 184 -10.98 -12.68 13.27
N PHE A 185 -11.97 -13.25 13.96
CA PHE A 185 -11.86 -14.59 14.57
C PHE A 185 -11.70 -15.70 13.52
N GLY A 186 -12.47 -15.66 12.44
CA GLY A 186 -12.31 -16.60 11.32
C GLY A 186 -10.92 -16.49 10.68
N TYR A 187 -10.47 -15.26 10.43
CA TYR A 187 -9.19 -14.97 9.83
C TYR A 187 -8.01 -15.40 10.72
N ALA A 188 -7.98 -14.90 11.95
CA ALA A 188 -6.91 -15.20 12.91
C ALA A 188 -6.89 -16.68 13.32
N GLY A 189 -8.08 -17.28 13.53
CA GLY A 189 -8.20 -18.70 13.88
C GLY A 189 -7.69 -19.61 12.77
N MET A 190 -7.99 -19.28 11.52
CA MET A 190 -7.49 -20.04 10.36
C MET A 190 -5.97 -19.88 10.20
N TRP A 191 -5.43 -18.69 10.43
CA TRP A 191 -3.99 -18.45 10.43
C TRP A 191 -3.27 -19.22 11.54
N ALA A 192 -3.76 -19.12 12.78
CA ALA A 192 -3.22 -19.87 13.92
C ALA A 192 -3.26 -21.38 13.67
N GLY A 193 -4.37 -21.87 13.11
CA GLY A 193 -4.51 -23.27 12.70
C GLY A 193 -3.45 -23.73 11.71
N LYS A 194 -3.09 -22.86 10.73
CA LYS A 194 -1.99 -23.15 9.79
C LYS A 194 -0.66 -23.32 10.51
N TRP A 195 -0.32 -22.40 11.41
CA TRP A 195 0.96 -22.45 12.11
C TRP A 195 1.06 -23.70 13.00
N VAL A 196 0.01 -24.02 13.75
CA VAL A 196 -0.02 -25.23 14.58
C VAL A 196 0.14 -26.48 13.70
N LEU A 197 -0.61 -26.56 12.59
CA LEU A 197 -0.53 -27.72 11.71
C LEU A 197 0.83 -27.82 10.99
N ALA A 198 1.39 -26.71 10.54
CA ALA A 198 2.71 -26.67 9.93
C ALA A 198 3.80 -27.08 10.91
N GLY A 199 3.74 -26.60 12.15
CA GLY A 199 4.65 -27.02 13.22
C GLY A 199 4.63 -28.53 13.45
N MET A 200 3.44 -29.13 13.50
CA MET A 200 3.26 -30.58 13.67
C MET A 200 3.77 -31.39 12.47
N VAL A 201 3.41 -30.99 11.25
CA VAL A 201 3.69 -31.76 10.02
C VAL A 201 5.14 -31.61 9.56
N LEU A 202 5.71 -30.42 9.71
CA LEU A 202 7.07 -30.11 9.31
C LEU A 202 8.08 -30.32 10.43
N HIS A 203 7.62 -30.68 11.65
CA HIS A 203 8.43 -30.78 12.86
C HIS A 203 9.20 -29.48 13.18
N MET A 204 8.58 -28.34 12.92
CA MET A 204 9.12 -27.02 13.23
C MET A 204 8.61 -26.54 14.58
N ASN A 205 9.47 -25.85 15.32
CA ASN A 205 9.03 -25.23 16.57
C ASN A 205 8.16 -24.00 16.27
N LEU A 206 6.96 -23.97 16.84
CA LEU A 206 6.03 -22.86 16.63
C LEU A 206 6.60 -21.50 17.08
N SER A 207 7.42 -21.50 18.17
CA SER A 207 8.09 -20.29 18.64
C SER A 207 9.09 -19.74 17.63
N ASP A 208 9.77 -20.60 16.88
CA ASP A 208 10.76 -20.18 15.89
C ASP A 208 10.06 -19.51 14.70
N ILE A 209 8.91 -20.04 14.26
CA ILE A 209 8.08 -19.43 13.22
C ILE A 209 7.57 -18.04 13.66
N LEU A 210 7.22 -17.88 14.93
CA LEU A 210 6.77 -16.61 15.49
C LEU A 210 7.92 -15.61 15.68
N LEU A 211 9.07 -16.09 16.19
CA LEU A 211 10.26 -15.27 16.41
C LEU A 211 10.85 -14.80 15.09
N GLU A 212 10.96 -15.66 14.09
CA GLU A 212 11.36 -15.26 12.73
C GLU A 212 10.50 -14.12 12.19
N ARG A 213 9.20 -14.11 12.53
CA ARG A 213 8.31 -13.01 12.15
C ARG A 213 8.58 -11.72 12.90
N ILE A 214 8.81 -11.81 14.19
CA ILE A 214 9.15 -10.65 15.02
C ILE A 214 10.52 -10.11 14.59
N GLU A 215 11.49 -10.96 14.34
CA GLU A 215 12.82 -10.58 13.86
C GLU A 215 12.78 -9.98 12.44
N LEU A 216 12.03 -10.55 11.50
CA LEU A 216 11.82 -9.95 10.19
C LEU A 216 11.18 -8.57 10.27
N HIS A 217 10.29 -8.35 11.24
CA HIS A 217 9.73 -7.02 11.49
C HIS A 217 10.73 -6.06 12.12
N SER A 218 11.73 -6.56 12.86
CA SER A 218 12.78 -5.75 13.50
C SER A 218 14.02 -5.56 12.63
N ILE A 219 14.43 -6.55 11.84
CA ILE A 219 15.66 -6.54 11.01
C ILE A 219 15.48 -5.72 9.74
N TYR A 220 14.33 -5.79 9.07
CA TYR A 220 13.99 -4.83 8.02
C TYR A 220 13.65 -3.44 8.59
N GLY A 221 13.61 -3.31 9.89
CA GLY A 221 13.31 -2.13 10.66
C GLY A 221 14.53 -1.42 11.22
N GLY A 222 15.68 -1.53 10.63
CA GLY A 222 16.80 -0.62 10.91
C GLY A 222 16.44 0.85 10.65
N THR A 223 15.39 1.09 9.87
CA THR A 223 14.71 2.38 9.72
C THR A 223 13.30 2.27 10.26
N ASP A 224 12.97 3.08 11.25
CA ASP A 224 11.61 3.14 11.81
C ASP A 224 10.66 3.72 10.77
N ILE A 225 10.05 2.85 9.95
CA ILE A 225 9.11 3.25 8.90
C ILE A 225 7.94 3.96 9.55
N SER A 226 7.79 5.24 9.29
CA SER A 226 6.69 6.02 9.82
C SER A 226 5.34 5.60 9.21
N PHE A 227 4.25 5.78 9.96
CA PHE A 227 2.91 5.54 9.44
C PHE A 227 2.63 6.37 8.18
N PHE A 228 3.07 7.63 8.16
CA PHE A 228 2.85 8.54 7.04
C PHE A 228 3.63 8.14 5.80
N GLU A 229 4.85 7.64 5.96
CA GLU A 229 5.66 7.12 4.86
C GLU A 229 4.99 5.91 4.21
N ASN A 230 4.60 4.92 5.03
CA ASN A 230 3.86 3.75 4.55
C ASN A 230 2.58 4.15 3.79
N LEU A 231 1.81 5.07 4.36
CA LEU A 231 0.57 5.55 3.75
C LEU A 231 0.85 6.28 2.43
N SER A 232 1.92 7.08 2.38
CA SER A 232 2.40 7.76 1.18
C SER A 232 2.73 6.79 0.05
N ASN A 233 3.53 5.78 0.37
CA ASN A 233 3.96 4.78 -0.62
C ASN A 233 2.76 4.04 -1.22
N ASN A 234 1.79 3.68 -0.40
CA ASN A 234 0.56 3.04 -0.88
C ASN A 234 -0.32 3.99 -1.71
N LEU A 235 -0.44 5.26 -1.29
CA LEU A 235 -1.17 6.28 -2.04
C LEU A 235 -0.55 6.57 -3.40
N GLY A 236 0.76 6.75 -3.45
CA GLY A 236 1.49 7.00 -4.70
C GLY A 236 1.27 5.88 -5.74
N LYS A 237 1.11 4.63 -5.28
CA LYS A 237 0.79 3.49 -6.13
C LYS A 237 -0.69 3.41 -6.53
N TRP A 238 -1.60 3.83 -5.64
CA TRP A 238 -3.03 3.73 -5.87
C TRP A 238 -3.56 4.83 -6.80
N ILE A 239 -3.02 6.05 -6.72
CA ILE A 239 -3.48 7.15 -7.54
C ILE A 239 -2.85 7.09 -8.94
N ASN A 240 -3.70 6.80 -9.89
CA ASN A 240 -3.40 6.79 -11.31
C ASN A 240 -4.52 7.52 -12.07
N ALA A 241 -4.39 7.68 -13.38
CA ALA A 241 -5.36 8.37 -14.21
C ALA A 241 -6.79 7.82 -14.05
N GLN A 242 -6.93 6.50 -13.91
CA GLN A 242 -8.22 5.83 -13.73
C GLN A 242 -8.85 6.20 -12.38
N THR A 243 -8.08 6.19 -11.30
CA THR A 243 -8.54 6.60 -9.97
C THR A 243 -9.00 8.06 -9.98
N ILE A 244 -8.23 8.94 -10.60
CA ILE A 244 -8.57 10.37 -10.74
C ILE A 244 -9.87 10.53 -11.52
N CYS A 245 -10.04 9.83 -12.64
CA CYS A 245 -11.28 9.89 -13.43
C CYS A 245 -12.50 9.42 -12.62
N VAL A 246 -12.39 8.31 -11.89
CA VAL A 246 -13.49 7.81 -11.05
C VAL A 246 -13.85 8.82 -9.97
N LEU A 247 -12.87 9.37 -9.26
CA LEU A 247 -13.11 10.38 -8.23
C LEU A 247 -13.75 11.65 -8.81
N PHE A 248 -13.26 12.11 -9.95
CA PHE A 248 -13.79 13.29 -10.63
C PHE A 248 -15.27 13.10 -11.03
N LEU A 249 -15.62 11.95 -11.61
CA LEU A 249 -17.00 11.61 -11.94
C LEU A 249 -17.90 11.58 -10.70
N TRP A 250 -17.43 11.04 -9.58
CA TRP A 250 -18.17 11.04 -8.33
C TRP A 250 -18.31 12.44 -7.71
N CYS A 251 -17.30 13.29 -7.81
CA CYS A 251 -17.38 14.69 -7.38
C CYS A 251 -18.43 15.45 -8.19
N ILE A 252 -18.46 15.27 -9.53
CA ILE A 252 -19.49 15.87 -10.40
C ILE A 252 -20.87 15.35 -10.01
N TRP A 253 -21.03 14.03 -9.88
CA TRP A 253 -22.31 13.43 -9.51
C TRP A 253 -22.80 13.97 -8.17
N PHE A 254 -21.95 13.97 -7.14
CA PHE A 254 -22.30 14.47 -5.81
C PHE A 254 -22.67 15.96 -5.84
N TRP A 255 -21.91 16.76 -6.58
CA TRP A 255 -22.21 18.18 -6.80
C TRP A 255 -23.58 18.38 -7.45
N MET A 256 -23.87 17.69 -8.55
CA MET A 256 -25.15 17.79 -9.26
C MET A 256 -26.32 17.36 -8.38
N MET A 257 -26.19 16.27 -7.64
CA MET A 257 -27.22 15.76 -6.76
C MET A 257 -27.44 16.65 -5.55
N SER A 258 -26.37 17.20 -4.96
CA SER A 258 -26.46 18.19 -3.88
C SER A 258 -27.21 19.46 -4.30
N LEU A 259 -27.03 19.92 -5.55
CA LEU A 259 -27.80 21.03 -6.10
C LEU A 259 -29.27 20.66 -6.31
N LYS A 260 -29.56 19.48 -6.84
CA LYS A 260 -30.92 18.98 -7.08
C LYS A 260 -31.73 18.87 -5.78
N HIS A 261 -31.12 18.36 -4.71
CA HIS A 261 -31.74 18.21 -3.39
C HIS A 261 -31.64 19.48 -2.53
N LYS A 262 -31.42 20.66 -3.14
CA LYS A 262 -31.32 21.98 -2.49
C LYS A 262 -30.27 22.03 -1.36
N GLY A 263 -29.24 21.18 -1.47
CA GLY A 263 -28.14 21.10 -0.50
C GLY A 263 -28.53 20.48 0.84
N MET A 264 -29.60 19.70 0.88
CA MET A 264 -29.98 18.93 2.06
C MET A 264 -29.18 17.62 2.08
N LEU A 265 -28.36 17.41 3.09
CA LEU A 265 -27.54 16.24 3.27
C LEU A 265 -27.81 15.57 4.62
N HIS A 266 -28.06 14.26 4.59
CA HIS A 266 -28.34 13.45 5.79
C HIS A 266 -27.03 12.89 6.37
N ILE A 267 -26.22 13.75 7.01
CA ILE A 267 -24.87 13.41 7.47
C ILE A 267 -24.85 12.22 8.47
N GLY A 268 -25.90 12.09 9.30
CA GLY A 268 -25.97 10.96 10.25
C GLY A 268 -25.91 9.58 9.61
N LYS A 269 -26.21 9.48 8.31
CA LYS A 269 -26.12 8.23 7.57
C LYS A 269 -24.72 7.91 7.08
N SER A 270 -23.78 8.88 7.12
CA SER A 270 -22.38 8.64 6.77
C SER A 270 -21.60 7.91 7.87
N ILE A 271 -22.01 8.03 9.14
CA ILE A 271 -21.23 7.56 10.28
C ILE A 271 -20.84 6.07 10.19
N PRO A 272 -21.77 5.13 9.88
CA PRO A 272 -21.40 3.72 9.75
C PRO A 272 -20.32 3.49 8.68
N PHE A 273 -20.44 4.18 7.55
CA PHE A 273 -19.50 4.06 6.43
C PHE A 273 -18.14 4.70 6.74
N SER A 274 -18.13 5.80 7.52
CA SER A 274 -16.90 6.43 7.99
C SER A 274 -16.07 5.47 8.84
N ILE A 275 -16.74 4.70 9.71
CA ILE A 275 -16.06 3.70 10.54
C ILE A 275 -15.48 2.57 9.67
N ILE A 276 -16.23 2.10 8.67
CA ILE A 276 -15.72 1.11 7.71
C ILE A 276 -14.51 1.68 6.94
N ALA A 277 -14.58 2.94 6.51
CA ALA A 277 -13.48 3.63 5.83
C ALA A 277 -12.21 3.71 6.68
N CYS A 278 -12.33 3.92 7.99
CA CYS A 278 -11.20 3.93 8.92
C CYS A 278 -10.53 2.55 9.06
N GLY A 279 -11.19 1.47 8.70
CA GLY A 279 -10.63 0.11 8.78
C GLY A 279 -9.32 -0.06 8.01
N SER A 280 -9.24 0.47 6.78
CA SER A 280 -8.00 0.41 5.98
C SER A 280 -6.86 1.23 6.60
N ILE A 281 -7.19 2.38 7.18
CA ILE A 281 -6.21 3.24 7.85
C ILE A 281 -5.65 2.53 9.09
N ALA A 282 -6.53 1.90 9.87
CA ALA A 282 -6.11 1.08 11.00
C ALA A 282 -5.22 -0.09 10.56
N TRP A 283 -5.52 -0.72 9.43
CA TRP A 283 -4.71 -1.80 8.87
C TRP A 283 -3.32 -1.32 8.47
N TYR A 284 -3.19 -0.17 7.80
CA TYR A 284 -1.90 0.43 7.48
C TYR A 284 -1.08 0.79 8.71
N PHE A 285 -1.74 1.14 9.81
CA PHE A 285 -1.07 1.39 11.09
C PHE A 285 -0.54 0.10 11.72
N VAL A 286 -1.37 -0.94 11.80
CA VAL A 286 -1.02 -2.23 12.44
C VAL A 286 -0.01 -3.01 11.62
N MET A 287 -0.21 -3.05 10.28
CA MET A 287 0.59 -3.85 9.34
C MET A 287 1.58 -2.99 8.54
N ARG A 288 2.11 -1.92 9.14
CA ARG A 288 2.87 -0.88 8.44
C ARG A 288 4.10 -1.42 7.67
N TYR A 289 4.86 -2.34 8.25
CA TYR A 289 6.02 -2.94 7.58
C TYR A 289 5.61 -3.74 6.35
N HIS A 290 4.66 -4.66 6.53
CA HIS A 290 4.15 -5.46 5.43
C HIS A 290 3.57 -4.59 4.30
N THR A 291 2.74 -3.61 4.64
CA THR A 291 2.08 -2.76 3.66
C THR A 291 3.02 -1.76 2.99
N ASN A 292 4.13 -1.39 3.64
CA ASN A 292 5.17 -0.58 3.02
C ASN A 292 5.98 -1.38 2.00
N MET A 293 6.51 -2.54 2.41
CA MET A 293 7.29 -3.42 1.53
C MET A 293 6.48 -3.91 0.32
N HIS A 294 5.21 -4.21 0.53
CA HIS A 294 4.32 -4.76 -0.48
C HIS A 294 3.30 -3.72 -1.02
N SER A 295 3.68 -2.44 -1.04
CA SER A 295 2.81 -1.35 -1.52
C SER A 295 2.30 -1.55 -2.95
N PHE A 296 3.00 -2.35 -3.78
CA PHE A 296 2.61 -2.66 -5.15
C PHE A 296 1.29 -3.49 -5.27
N PHE A 297 0.82 -4.12 -4.18
CA PHE A 297 -0.51 -4.74 -4.14
C PHE A 297 -1.37 -4.25 -2.97
N THR A 298 -0.78 -3.90 -1.81
CA THR A 298 -1.54 -3.48 -0.62
C THR A 298 -2.20 -2.10 -0.77
N HIS A 299 -1.76 -1.28 -1.75
CA HIS A 299 -2.41 -0.02 -2.09
C HIS A 299 -3.92 -0.20 -2.40
N ARG A 300 -4.36 -1.40 -2.81
CA ARG A 300 -5.78 -1.71 -3.06
C ARG A 300 -6.66 -1.63 -1.81
N LEU A 301 -6.07 -1.63 -0.60
CA LEU A 301 -6.80 -1.35 0.64
C LEU A 301 -7.47 0.04 0.63
N LEU A 302 -6.91 1.02 -0.08
CA LEU A 302 -7.52 2.34 -0.23
C LEU A 302 -8.84 2.28 -1.01
N SER A 303 -9.04 1.26 -1.85
CA SER A 303 -10.32 1.02 -2.51
C SER A 303 -11.42 0.65 -1.51
N VAL A 304 -11.07 0.05 -0.35
CA VAL A 304 -12.00 -0.20 0.76
C VAL A 304 -12.48 1.11 1.38
N THR A 305 -11.54 2.02 1.65
CA THR A 305 -11.87 3.37 2.16
C THR A 305 -12.83 4.09 1.22
N LEU A 306 -12.54 4.10 -0.09
CA LEU A 306 -13.40 4.75 -1.07
C LEU A 306 -14.74 4.04 -1.27
N CYS A 307 -14.75 2.72 -1.22
CA CYS A 307 -16.00 1.94 -1.25
C CYS A 307 -16.99 2.47 -0.21
N ALA A 308 -16.54 2.63 1.03
CA ALA A 308 -17.36 3.15 2.11
C ALA A 308 -17.69 4.64 1.95
N ILE A 309 -16.73 5.48 1.59
CA ILE A 309 -16.96 6.93 1.38
C ILE A 309 -17.99 7.17 0.27
N LEU A 310 -17.88 6.48 -0.85
CA LEU A 310 -18.84 6.64 -1.96
C LEU A 310 -20.25 6.16 -1.57
N ALA A 311 -20.35 5.09 -0.77
CA ALA A 311 -21.63 4.64 -0.21
C ALA A 311 -22.22 5.68 0.76
N ALA A 312 -21.38 6.29 1.61
CA ALA A 312 -21.79 7.41 2.47
C ALA A 312 -22.36 8.58 1.66
N CYS A 313 -21.68 8.97 0.58
CA CYS A 313 -22.13 10.04 -0.31
C CYS A 313 -23.52 9.76 -0.91
N ILE A 314 -23.78 8.52 -1.34
CA ILE A 314 -25.09 8.12 -1.84
C ILE A 314 -26.13 8.23 -0.74
N CYS A 315 -25.88 7.62 0.42
CA CYS A 315 -26.84 7.59 1.54
C CYS A 315 -27.12 8.96 2.13
N MET A 316 -26.18 9.89 2.08
CA MET A 316 -26.41 11.28 2.51
C MET A 316 -27.42 12.03 1.63
N ILE A 317 -27.62 11.62 0.38
CA ILE A 317 -28.50 12.30 -0.58
C ILE A 317 -29.89 11.65 -0.66
N GLU A 318 -30.00 10.35 -0.43
CA GLU A 318 -31.19 9.54 -0.80
C GLU A 318 -32.39 9.62 0.18
N ASP A 319 -32.38 10.42 1.26
CA ASP A 319 -33.50 10.36 2.23
C ASP A 319 -34.26 11.69 2.43
N GLU A 320 -35.58 11.63 2.25
CA GLU A 320 -36.50 12.75 2.44
C GLU A 320 -37.02 12.89 3.90
N GLN A 321 -36.78 11.94 4.80
CA GLN A 321 -37.44 11.86 6.11
C GLN A 321 -36.65 12.39 7.30
N ASP A 322 -35.34 12.62 7.19
CA ASP A 322 -34.52 13.08 8.30
C ASP A 322 -34.39 14.62 8.34
N LYS A 323 -34.76 15.23 9.47
CA LYS A 323 -34.80 16.70 9.67
C LYS A 323 -33.44 17.33 10.00
N SER A 324 -32.34 16.59 9.97
CA SER A 324 -30.98 17.12 10.22
C SER A 324 -30.37 17.67 8.94
N VAL A 325 -30.72 18.91 8.60
CA VAL A 325 -30.35 19.54 7.33
C VAL A 325 -29.22 20.53 7.55
N ILE A 326 -28.08 20.32 6.88
CA ILE A 326 -27.08 21.38 6.70
C ILE A 326 -27.52 22.30 5.57
N SER A 327 -27.55 23.61 5.80
CA SER A 327 -27.85 24.56 4.73
C SER A 327 -26.75 24.49 3.65
N ALA A 328 -27.14 24.68 2.38
CA ALA A 328 -26.18 24.69 1.27
C ALA A 328 -25.02 25.70 1.47
N LYS A 329 -25.28 26.80 2.22
CA LYS A 329 -24.26 27.79 2.58
C LYS A 329 -23.25 27.22 3.56
N THR A 330 -23.71 26.53 4.59
CA THR A 330 -22.85 25.87 5.59
C THR A 330 -22.04 24.72 4.96
N GLY A 331 -22.65 23.94 4.08
CA GLY A 331 -21.95 22.89 3.33
C GLY A 331 -20.82 23.42 2.45
N ARG A 332 -21.03 24.56 1.76
CA ARG A 332 -19.96 25.20 0.96
C ARG A 332 -18.82 25.72 1.82
N ILE A 333 -19.13 26.37 2.95
CA ILE A 333 -18.10 26.84 3.89
C ILE A 333 -17.29 25.66 4.43
N LEU A 334 -17.95 24.55 4.77
CA LEU A 334 -17.30 23.33 5.23
C LEU A 334 -16.35 22.76 4.17
N ILE A 335 -16.79 22.68 2.92
CA ILE A 335 -15.97 22.21 1.78
C ILE A 335 -14.73 23.10 1.63
N VAL A 336 -14.89 24.43 1.65
CA VAL A 336 -13.76 25.36 1.55
C VAL A 336 -12.79 25.22 2.73
N ALA A 337 -13.31 25.08 3.95
CA ALA A 337 -12.49 24.85 5.13
C ALA A 337 -11.72 23.53 5.06
N VAL A 338 -12.38 22.46 4.62
CA VAL A 338 -11.77 21.14 4.38
C VAL A 338 -10.65 21.22 3.34
N LEU A 339 -10.90 21.89 2.22
CA LEU A 339 -9.91 22.09 1.17
C LEU A 339 -8.69 22.83 1.73
N PHE A 340 -8.91 23.92 2.46
CA PHE A 340 -7.82 24.72 3.04
C PHE A 340 -7.00 23.93 4.06
N VAL A 341 -7.66 23.21 4.99
CA VAL A 341 -6.99 22.35 5.98
C VAL A 341 -6.23 21.22 5.30
N SER A 342 -6.81 20.63 4.26
CA SER A 342 -6.17 19.54 3.49
C SER A 342 -4.91 20.03 2.76
N VAL A 343 -4.95 21.21 2.14
CA VAL A 343 -3.75 21.83 1.54
C VAL A 343 -2.70 22.11 2.61
N PHE A 344 -3.10 22.69 3.75
CA PHE A 344 -2.18 23.01 4.83
C PHE A 344 -1.47 21.77 5.38
N ILE A 345 -2.22 20.69 5.66
CA ILE A 345 -1.64 19.43 6.15
C ILE A 345 -0.72 18.83 5.08
N THR A 346 -1.13 18.83 3.80
CA THR A 346 -0.32 18.30 2.69
C THR A 346 1.03 19.02 2.60
N LEU A 347 1.04 20.34 2.76
CA LEU A 347 2.28 21.15 2.75
C LEU A 347 3.19 20.90 3.96
N GLN A 348 2.69 20.29 5.02
CA GLN A 348 3.48 19.87 6.18
C GLN A 348 4.04 18.44 6.06
N CYS A 349 3.57 17.65 5.10
CA CYS A 349 4.01 16.27 4.89
C CYS A 349 5.38 16.24 4.20
N LYS A 350 6.44 16.51 4.97
CA LYS A 350 7.81 16.23 4.52
C LYS A 350 8.07 14.74 4.67
N GLN A 351 8.70 14.16 3.68
CA GLN A 351 9.10 12.75 3.69
C GLN A 351 10.55 12.58 3.25
N GLU A 352 11.12 11.45 3.61
CA GLU A 352 12.40 11.02 3.09
C GLU A 352 12.20 10.48 1.66
N LEU A 353 12.98 11.02 0.75
CA LEU A 353 12.97 10.69 -0.66
C LEU A 353 14.36 10.18 -1.02
N ASN A 354 14.43 9.07 -1.74
CA ASN A 354 15.71 8.46 -2.10
C ASN A 354 15.91 8.49 -3.61
N SER A 355 17.12 8.84 -4.01
CA SER A 355 17.62 8.67 -5.37
C SER A 355 18.82 7.73 -5.31
N HIS A 356 18.87 6.72 -6.16
CA HIS A 356 19.99 5.81 -6.22
C HIS A 356 20.25 5.38 -7.65
N ASN A 357 21.48 5.06 -7.92
CA ASN A 357 21.91 4.34 -9.11
C ASN A 357 22.70 3.10 -8.69
N GLY A 358 22.83 2.14 -9.55
CA GLY A 358 23.66 0.96 -9.29
C GLY A 358 23.46 -0.09 -10.37
N SER A 359 24.56 -0.72 -10.76
CA SER A 359 24.56 -1.90 -11.62
C SER A 359 24.74 -3.17 -10.79
N ILE A 360 24.22 -4.30 -11.28
CA ILE A 360 24.45 -5.62 -10.69
C ILE A 360 25.01 -6.53 -11.78
N PRO A 361 26.27 -6.98 -11.67
CA PRO A 361 27.29 -6.58 -10.70
C PRO A 361 27.82 -5.17 -10.97
N PRO A 362 28.27 -4.43 -9.92
CA PRO A 362 28.92 -3.14 -10.12
C PRO A 362 30.30 -3.33 -10.75
N GLN A 363 30.73 -2.36 -11.55
CA GLN A 363 32.14 -2.30 -11.97
C GLN A 363 32.97 -1.68 -10.85
N ASN A 364 34.16 -2.24 -10.63
CA ASN A 364 35.10 -1.76 -9.62
C ASN A 364 36.22 -1.01 -10.32
N ILE A 365 36.44 0.24 -9.93
CA ILE A 365 37.59 1.03 -10.39
C ILE A 365 38.59 1.14 -9.25
N LEU A 366 39.84 0.75 -9.52
CA LEU A 366 40.95 0.87 -8.58
C LEU A 366 41.27 2.35 -8.37
N LEU A 367 41.33 2.77 -7.13
CA LEU A 367 41.79 4.10 -6.72
C LEU A 367 43.16 3.97 -6.05
N GLU A 368 44.20 4.35 -6.79
CA GLU A 368 45.60 4.31 -6.30
C GLU A 368 45.84 5.43 -5.28
N GLU A 369 46.83 5.26 -4.40
CA GLU A 369 47.19 6.29 -3.43
C GLU A 369 47.64 7.57 -4.16
N GLY A 370 46.99 8.69 -3.84
CA GLY A 370 47.22 9.98 -4.46
C GLY A 370 46.35 10.30 -5.68
N SER A 371 45.62 9.30 -6.22
CA SER A 371 44.58 9.53 -7.21
C SER A 371 43.26 9.96 -6.54
N PHE A 372 42.45 10.69 -7.27
CA PHE A 372 41.14 11.14 -6.80
C PHE A 372 40.05 10.92 -7.84
N ILE A 373 38.85 10.63 -7.34
CA ILE A 373 37.62 10.56 -8.15
C ILE A 373 36.71 11.70 -7.74
N THR A 374 36.18 12.43 -8.71
CA THR A 374 35.19 13.47 -8.49
C THR A 374 33.94 13.26 -9.31
N GLU A 375 32.81 13.62 -8.74
CA GLU A 375 31.51 13.66 -9.42
C GLU A 375 30.69 14.85 -8.94
N THR A 376 30.04 15.53 -9.88
CA THR A 376 29.11 16.62 -9.55
C THR A 376 27.68 16.10 -9.54
N ILE A 377 26.96 16.41 -8.47
CA ILE A 377 25.59 15.95 -8.22
C ILE A 377 24.69 17.20 -8.15
N VAL A 378 23.59 17.16 -8.90
CA VAL A 378 22.52 18.17 -8.82
C VAL A 378 21.38 17.61 -7.95
N PRO A 379 21.31 17.96 -6.65
CA PRO A 379 20.32 17.40 -5.75
C PRO A 379 18.89 17.75 -6.18
N LYS A 380 18.00 16.75 -6.25
CA LYS A 380 16.56 16.97 -6.56
C LYS A 380 15.84 17.83 -5.54
N HIS A 381 16.29 17.80 -4.30
CA HIS A 381 15.69 18.55 -3.19
C HIS A 381 16.75 19.30 -2.40
N SER A 382 16.37 20.45 -1.88
CA SER A 382 17.30 21.36 -1.21
C SER A 382 17.79 20.88 0.16
N TYR A 383 17.16 19.91 0.79
CA TYR A 383 17.65 19.35 2.06
C TYR A 383 18.15 17.93 1.80
N VAL A 384 19.46 17.76 1.82
CA VAL A 384 20.13 16.47 1.71
C VAL A 384 20.33 15.93 3.12
N LYS A 385 19.79 14.73 3.36
CA LYS A 385 19.91 14.02 4.64
C LYS A 385 21.20 13.23 4.69
N ASP A 386 21.35 12.30 3.75
CA ASP A 386 22.49 11.40 3.68
C ASP A 386 23.00 11.25 2.25
N PHE A 387 24.30 11.01 2.14
CA PHE A 387 24.95 10.56 0.90
C PHE A 387 25.60 9.21 1.14
N GLY A 388 25.36 8.25 0.27
CA GLY A 388 25.99 6.94 0.30
C GLY A 388 26.74 6.66 -0.98
N VAL A 389 27.89 6.02 -0.87
CA VAL A 389 28.72 5.64 -2.03
C VAL A 389 29.20 4.19 -1.91
N GLY A 390 29.29 3.53 -3.04
CA GLY A 390 29.75 2.15 -3.16
C GLY A 390 31.27 2.04 -3.07
N LEU A 391 31.76 1.32 -2.04
CA LEU A 391 33.18 1.11 -1.78
C LEU A 391 33.47 -0.37 -1.50
N ILE A 392 34.66 -0.81 -1.89
CA ILE A 392 35.24 -2.10 -1.47
C ILE A 392 36.75 -1.96 -1.38
N ALA A 393 37.39 -2.61 -0.44
CA ALA A 393 38.84 -2.63 -0.31
C ALA A 393 39.38 -4.04 -0.05
N ASP A 394 40.64 -4.27 -0.43
CA ASP A 394 41.38 -5.45 -0.01
C ASP A 394 41.64 -5.42 1.50
N GLU A 395 41.89 -6.59 2.09
CA GLU A 395 42.33 -6.67 3.48
C GLU A 395 43.69 -5.99 3.64
N GLY A 396 43.81 -5.05 4.59
CA GLY A 396 45.04 -4.36 4.88
C GLY A 396 44.87 -2.97 5.46
N GLU A 397 45.97 -2.24 5.59
CA GLU A 397 45.98 -0.85 6.11
C GLU A 397 45.65 0.13 4.99
N GLY A 398 44.76 1.06 5.25
CA GLY A 398 44.34 2.16 4.37
C GLY A 398 43.01 2.75 4.76
N GLU A 399 42.70 3.89 4.20
CA GLU A 399 41.40 4.56 4.40
C GLU A 399 40.96 5.31 3.14
N TYR A 400 39.64 5.41 2.92
CA TYR A 400 39.07 6.37 2.00
C TYR A 400 38.89 7.70 2.71
N LEU A 401 39.24 8.80 2.04
CA LEU A 401 38.86 10.15 2.44
C LEU A 401 37.79 10.63 1.47
N ILE A 402 36.61 10.94 1.98
CA ILE A 402 35.47 11.42 1.20
C ILE A 402 35.19 12.85 1.63
N GLU A 403 35.27 13.76 0.67
CA GLU A 403 35.00 15.17 0.84
C GLU A 403 33.80 15.56 -0.02
N ILE A 404 32.86 16.29 0.57
CA ILE A 404 31.66 16.78 -0.12
C ILE A 404 31.66 18.29 -0.04
N TYR A 405 31.61 18.94 -1.19
CA TYR A 405 31.67 20.39 -1.35
C TYR A 405 30.33 20.93 -1.86
N GLU A 406 29.98 22.15 -1.40
CA GLU A 406 28.96 23.02 -1.99
C GLU A 406 29.66 24.21 -2.63
N GLY A 407 29.77 24.19 -3.96
CA GLY A 407 30.66 25.13 -4.65
C GLY A 407 32.13 24.95 -4.21
N ASN A 408 32.69 25.97 -3.56
CA ASN A 408 34.05 25.92 -3.01
C ASN A 408 34.10 25.62 -1.50
N ASP A 409 32.95 25.52 -0.86
CA ASP A 409 32.88 25.31 0.60
C ASP A 409 32.82 23.83 0.93
N LEU A 410 33.76 23.34 1.73
CA LEU A 410 33.77 21.98 2.26
C LEU A 410 32.62 21.83 3.26
N LEU A 411 31.67 20.96 2.93
CA LEU A 411 30.53 20.64 3.79
C LEU A 411 30.86 19.53 4.79
N ILE A 412 31.49 18.47 4.32
CA ILE A 412 31.79 17.26 5.08
C ILE A 412 33.10 16.66 4.58
N GLU A 413 33.90 16.21 5.56
CA GLU A 413 35.06 15.36 5.37
C GLU A 413 34.88 14.10 6.22
N LYS A 414 34.99 12.92 5.60
CA LYS A 414 34.81 11.64 6.27
C LYS A 414 35.87 10.64 5.84
N ALA A 415 36.63 10.14 6.80
CA ALA A 415 37.52 9.00 6.58
C ALA A 415 36.77 7.68 6.86
N ILE A 416 36.95 6.67 6.01
CA ILE A 416 36.40 5.33 6.16
C ILE A 416 37.54 4.33 6.03
N PRO A 417 37.90 3.58 7.11
CA PRO A 417 38.97 2.60 7.07
C PRO A 417 38.67 1.45 6.10
N PHE A 418 39.69 0.93 5.43
CA PHE A 418 39.57 -0.23 4.54
C PHE A 418 38.99 -1.45 5.26
N SER A 419 39.31 -1.62 6.55
CA SER A 419 38.78 -2.70 7.38
C SER A 419 37.24 -2.71 7.50
N GLU A 420 36.59 -1.57 7.30
CA GLU A 420 35.13 -1.48 7.28
C GLU A 420 34.52 -1.76 5.91
N THR A 421 35.33 -1.82 4.86
CA THR A 421 34.87 -1.91 3.47
C THR A 421 35.25 -3.22 2.76
N THR A 422 35.85 -4.18 3.45
CA THR A 422 36.34 -5.44 2.86
C THR A 422 35.22 -6.31 2.27
N GLU A 423 34.01 -6.29 2.82
CA GLU A 423 32.85 -7.00 2.27
C GLU A 423 32.17 -6.23 1.12
N GLY A 424 32.58 -4.99 0.89
CA GLY A 424 31.94 -4.07 -0.06
C GLY A 424 30.53 -3.65 0.34
N GLY A 425 30.04 -2.57 -0.22
CA GLY A 425 28.68 -2.08 0.02
C GLY A 425 28.53 -0.58 -0.20
N ILE A 426 27.33 -0.07 0.16
CA ILE A 426 27.05 1.37 0.15
C ILE A 426 27.33 1.92 1.55
N PHE A 427 28.29 2.82 1.64
CA PHE A 427 28.68 3.49 2.88
C PHE A 427 28.03 4.87 2.97
N THR A 428 27.22 5.07 4.01
CA THR A 428 26.38 6.27 4.15
C THR A 428 27.05 7.32 5.02
N ILE A 429 27.03 8.55 4.56
CA ILE A 429 27.61 9.74 5.22
C ILE A 429 26.46 10.71 5.50
N PRO A 430 26.17 11.04 6.77
CA PRO A 430 25.14 12.00 7.11
C PRO A 430 25.57 13.43 6.71
N ILE A 431 24.74 14.12 5.94
CA ILE A 431 24.94 15.52 5.54
C ILE A 431 24.07 16.45 6.39
N GLU A 432 22.79 16.12 6.53
CA GLU A 432 21.79 16.85 7.34
C GLU A 432 21.76 18.38 7.12
N LYS A 433 21.98 18.82 5.88
CA LYS A 433 22.08 20.24 5.54
C LYS A 433 21.13 20.64 4.41
N LYS A 434 20.70 21.89 4.48
CA LYS A 434 20.01 22.54 3.38
C LYS A 434 21.05 23.12 2.40
N ILE A 435 21.08 22.57 1.20
CA ILE A 435 21.95 23.01 0.11
C ILE A 435 21.41 24.30 -0.46
N LYS A 436 22.26 25.29 -0.59
CA LYS A 436 21.94 26.64 -1.10
C LYS A 436 22.26 26.75 -2.58
N GLU A 437 23.40 26.18 -2.98
CA GLU A 437 23.80 26.08 -4.37
C GLU A 437 23.10 24.89 -5.04
N LYS A 438 23.11 24.85 -6.37
CA LYS A 438 22.39 23.79 -7.10
C LYS A 438 23.19 22.51 -7.22
N GLU A 439 24.47 22.52 -6.88
CA GLU A 439 25.42 21.45 -7.16
C GLU A 439 26.22 21.08 -5.91
N LEU A 440 26.46 19.80 -5.73
CA LEU A 440 27.41 19.25 -4.78
C LEU A 440 28.53 18.54 -5.55
N THR A 441 29.76 18.73 -5.13
CA THR A 441 30.90 17.96 -5.67
C THR A 441 31.37 16.97 -4.62
N VAL A 442 31.40 15.71 -4.98
CA VAL A 442 31.96 14.61 -4.16
C VAL A 442 33.36 14.32 -4.65
N CYS A 443 34.33 14.31 -3.76
CA CYS A 443 35.71 13.92 -4.03
C CYS A 443 36.06 12.71 -3.14
N ILE A 444 36.62 11.66 -3.74
CA ILE A 444 37.04 10.45 -3.04
C ILE A 444 38.51 10.19 -3.34
N THR A 445 39.31 10.08 -2.28
CA THR A 445 40.72 9.72 -2.37
C THR A 445 41.02 8.52 -1.48
N THR A 446 42.14 7.84 -1.71
CA THR A 446 42.69 6.83 -0.79
C THR A 446 43.96 7.35 -0.15
N GLN A 447 44.11 7.06 1.15
CA GLN A 447 45.26 7.48 1.95
C GLN A 447 45.79 6.33 2.80
N LYS A 448 47.08 6.39 3.15
CA LYS A 448 47.73 5.42 4.02
C LYS A 448 47.67 3.97 3.53
N SER A 449 47.51 3.78 2.22
CA SER A 449 47.39 2.45 1.63
C SER A 449 48.77 1.85 1.34
N LYS A 450 49.30 1.06 2.27
CA LYS A 450 50.64 0.44 2.11
C LYS A 450 50.63 -0.84 1.30
N ASP A 451 49.71 -1.77 1.58
CA ASP A 451 49.63 -3.09 0.98
C ASP A 451 48.21 -3.46 0.53
N ALA A 452 47.22 -2.61 0.77
CA ALA A 452 45.82 -2.80 0.39
C ALA A 452 45.39 -1.85 -0.72
N LYS A 453 44.46 -2.28 -1.55
CA LYS A 453 43.90 -1.50 -2.65
C LYS A 453 42.44 -1.15 -2.35
N GLY A 454 42.08 0.10 -2.59
CA GLY A 454 40.73 0.58 -2.52
C GLY A 454 40.08 0.64 -3.91
N TYR A 455 38.81 0.31 -3.99
CA TYR A 455 38.02 0.38 -5.23
C TYR A 455 36.71 1.11 -4.98
N VAL A 456 36.25 1.82 -6.00
CA VAL A 456 34.97 2.52 -6.00
C VAL A 456 34.05 1.85 -7.00
N TYR A 457 32.76 1.70 -6.66
CA TYR A 457 31.77 1.13 -7.55
C TYR A 457 31.24 2.16 -8.54
N ILE A 458 31.18 1.79 -9.81
CA ILE A 458 30.66 2.63 -10.90
C ILE A 458 29.42 1.99 -11.51
N ALA A 459 28.43 2.81 -11.81
CA ALA A 459 27.20 2.47 -12.51
C ALA A 459 27.27 2.98 -13.96
N GLU A 460 26.92 2.12 -14.93
CA GLU A 460 26.99 2.41 -16.35
C GLU A 460 25.66 2.15 -17.08
N GLY A 461 25.53 2.67 -18.28
CA GLY A 461 24.44 2.40 -19.19
C GLY A 461 23.08 2.83 -18.65
N GLN A 462 22.14 1.89 -18.54
CA GLN A 462 20.76 2.17 -18.08
C GLN A 462 20.65 2.53 -16.59
N TYR A 463 21.72 2.39 -15.83
CA TYR A 463 21.77 2.67 -14.39
C TYR A 463 22.24 4.10 -14.08
N VAL A 464 22.63 4.86 -15.11
CA VAL A 464 23.02 6.26 -14.99
C VAL A 464 21.78 7.13 -14.71
N VAL A 465 21.91 8.10 -13.80
CA VAL A 465 20.84 9.03 -13.41
C VAL A 465 21.14 10.45 -13.86
N SER A 466 20.09 11.21 -14.17
CA SER A 466 20.23 12.57 -14.73
C SER A 466 20.73 13.62 -13.74
N GLU A 467 20.77 13.29 -12.46
CA GLU A 467 21.22 14.18 -11.39
C GLU A 467 22.74 14.26 -11.25
N CYS A 468 23.46 13.33 -11.87
CA CYS A 468 24.89 13.20 -11.71
C CYS A 468 25.61 13.47 -13.01
N SER A 469 26.79 14.08 -12.93
CA SER A 469 27.71 14.24 -14.05
C SER A 469 28.41 12.92 -14.37
N GLU A 470 29.24 12.93 -15.39
CA GLU A 470 30.25 11.87 -15.57
C GLU A 470 31.30 11.95 -14.45
N VAL A 471 31.83 10.80 -14.06
CA VAL A 471 32.91 10.69 -13.09
C VAL A 471 34.22 11.17 -13.72
N LEU A 472 35.00 11.94 -12.98
CA LEU A 472 36.36 12.30 -13.34
C LEU A 472 37.35 11.55 -12.43
N MET A 473 38.33 10.91 -12.99
CA MET A 473 39.48 10.34 -12.27
C MET A 473 40.74 11.10 -12.69
N ASP A 474 41.39 11.74 -11.74
CA ASP A 474 42.56 12.61 -12.00
C ASP A 474 42.31 13.61 -13.15
N ASP A 475 41.11 14.23 -13.14
CA ASP A 475 40.60 15.17 -14.14
C ASP A 475 40.32 14.57 -15.54
N ASN A 476 40.41 13.25 -15.71
CA ASN A 476 40.04 12.57 -16.93
C ASN A 476 38.66 11.94 -16.81
N ALA A 477 37.79 12.16 -17.81
CA ALA A 477 36.44 11.60 -17.82
C ALA A 477 36.49 10.06 -17.91
N LEU A 478 35.73 9.42 -17.00
CA LEU A 478 35.44 8.00 -17.04
C LEU A 478 34.01 7.79 -17.51
N GLU A 479 33.77 6.69 -18.23
CA GLU A 479 32.41 6.29 -18.60
C GLU A 479 31.68 5.79 -17.36
N GLY A 480 30.52 6.42 -17.02
CA GLY A 480 29.68 6.03 -15.90
C GLY A 480 29.57 7.07 -14.79
N GLN A 481 28.97 6.65 -13.68
CA GLN A 481 28.72 7.46 -12.48
C GLN A 481 29.08 6.64 -11.24
N LEU A 482 29.42 7.30 -10.13
CA LEU A 482 29.57 6.62 -8.84
C LEU A 482 28.30 5.84 -8.51
N THR A 483 28.44 4.59 -8.06
CA THR A 483 27.31 3.88 -7.46
C THR A 483 26.97 4.55 -6.14
N GLN A 484 25.81 5.19 -6.06
CA GLN A 484 25.48 6.09 -4.97
C GLN A 484 24.02 6.02 -4.55
N TRP A 485 23.78 6.49 -3.33
CA TRP A 485 22.48 6.62 -2.70
C TRP A 485 22.38 8.01 -2.07
N ILE A 486 21.37 8.78 -2.44
CA ILE A 486 21.15 10.12 -1.88
C ILE A 486 19.78 10.16 -1.23
N SER A 487 19.75 10.48 0.06
CA SER A 487 18.51 10.67 0.82
C SER A 487 18.23 12.17 1.00
N TYR A 488 16.99 12.55 0.73
CA TYR A 488 16.50 13.92 0.86
C TYR A 488 15.37 14.01 1.88
N ILE A 489 15.24 15.15 2.54
CA ILE A 489 14.01 15.52 3.23
C ILE A 489 13.34 16.64 2.46
N GLY A 490 12.19 16.38 1.91
CA GLY A 490 11.51 17.34 1.07
C GLY A 490 10.00 17.14 0.99
N LEU A 491 9.34 18.10 0.37
CA LEU A 491 7.97 17.88 -0.06
C LEU A 491 8.00 16.88 -1.22
N PRO A 492 7.08 15.92 -1.22
CA PRO A 492 6.87 15.03 -2.36
C PRO A 492 6.67 15.84 -3.64
N GLY A 493 6.91 15.23 -4.79
CA GLY A 493 6.63 15.84 -6.09
C GLY A 493 5.18 16.30 -6.22
N VAL A 494 4.88 17.15 -7.19
CA VAL A 494 3.51 17.70 -7.38
C VAL A 494 2.45 16.60 -7.46
N LYS A 495 2.78 15.47 -8.07
CA LYS A 495 1.90 14.31 -8.18
C LYS A 495 1.61 13.67 -6.82
N GLU A 496 2.62 13.46 -6.01
CA GLU A 496 2.49 12.91 -4.66
C GLU A 496 1.80 13.90 -3.71
N CYS A 497 2.11 15.20 -3.80
CA CYS A 497 1.41 16.24 -3.04
C CYS A 497 -0.08 16.27 -3.37
N PHE A 498 -0.44 16.13 -4.64
CA PHE A 498 -1.84 16.07 -5.07
C PHE A 498 -2.54 14.81 -4.53
N ASN A 499 -1.82 13.69 -4.45
CA ASN A 499 -2.29 12.45 -3.87
C ASN A 499 -2.60 12.58 -2.39
N TYR A 500 -1.70 13.17 -1.61
CA TYR A 500 -1.95 13.48 -0.19
C TYR A 500 -3.17 14.37 -0.01
N PHE A 501 -3.26 15.41 -0.84
CA PHE A 501 -4.36 16.34 -0.83
C PHE A 501 -5.71 15.66 -1.02
N LEU A 502 -5.85 14.76 -2.02
CA LEU A 502 -7.09 14.04 -2.28
C LEU A 502 -7.51 13.12 -1.12
N MET A 503 -6.54 12.44 -0.50
CA MET A 503 -6.82 11.59 0.66
C MET A 503 -7.27 12.39 1.88
N ILE A 504 -6.52 13.46 2.18
CA ILE A 504 -6.81 14.30 3.35
C ILE A 504 -8.18 14.96 3.18
N ILE A 505 -8.54 15.40 1.97
CA ILE A 505 -9.90 15.88 1.66
C ILE A 505 -10.94 14.83 2.05
N GLY A 506 -10.78 13.59 1.61
CA GLY A 506 -11.74 12.53 1.91
C GLY A 506 -11.91 12.32 3.42
N ILE A 507 -10.81 12.19 4.15
CA ILE A 507 -10.81 11.97 5.60
C ILE A 507 -11.40 13.18 6.35
N VAL A 508 -10.94 14.39 6.04
CA VAL A 508 -11.38 15.62 6.73
C VAL A 508 -12.85 15.92 6.41
N MET A 509 -13.32 15.68 5.18
CA MET A 509 -14.76 15.82 4.84
C MET A 509 -15.62 14.92 5.70
N VAL A 510 -15.24 13.65 5.87
CA VAL A 510 -15.97 12.69 6.69
C VAL A 510 -15.93 13.11 8.17
N LEU A 511 -14.75 13.41 8.72
CA LEU A 511 -14.59 13.79 10.12
C LEU A 511 -15.31 15.10 10.47
N CYS A 512 -15.26 16.11 9.59
CA CYS A 512 -15.98 17.36 9.80
C CYS A 512 -17.50 17.19 9.73
N ALA A 513 -17.98 16.34 8.79
CA ALA A 513 -19.40 16.03 8.68
C ALA A 513 -19.91 15.30 9.92
N ASP A 514 -19.18 14.30 10.41
CA ASP A 514 -19.52 13.53 11.60
C ASP A 514 -19.40 14.37 12.88
N GLY A 515 -18.35 15.18 13.00
CA GLY A 515 -18.17 16.10 14.14
C GLY A 515 -19.31 17.13 14.26
N TYR A 516 -19.72 17.72 13.14
CA TYR A 516 -20.86 18.65 13.11
C TYR A 516 -22.17 17.97 13.51
N PHE A 517 -22.41 16.74 13.05
CA PHE A 517 -23.59 15.97 13.38
C PHE A 517 -23.67 15.63 14.87
N ILE A 518 -22.55 15.17 15.46
CA ILE A 518 -22.46 14.86 16.89
C ILE A 518 -22.71 16.12 17.72
N ALA A 519 -22.08 17.23 17.37
CA ALA A 519 -22.24 18.50 18.07
C ALA A 519 -23.70 19.01 18.01
N ASN A 520 -24.34 18.91 16.84
CA ASN A 520 -25.72 19.37 16.64
C ASN A 520 -26.75 18.51 17.40
N ARG A 521 -26.51 17.19 17.50
CA ARG A 521 -27.35 16.28 18.30
C ARG A 521 -27.19 16.49 19.79
N PHE A 522 -26.01 16.86 20.26
CA PHE A 522 -25.75 17.19 21.67
C PHE A 522 -26.43 18.50 22.05
N TRP A 523 -26.41 19.51 21.16
CA TRP A 523 -27.06 20.82 21.38
C TRP A 523 -28.58 20.74 21.32
N MET A 524 -29.16 19.93 20.43
CA MET A 524 -30.62 19.76 20.33
C MET A 524 -31.22 18.92 21.47
N LYS A 525 -30.43 18.07 22.15
CA LYS A 525 -30.86 17.33 23.33
C LYS A 525 -30.92 18.20 24.60
N ASN A 526 -30.22 19.32 24.61
CA ASN A 526 -30.11 20.23 25.73
C ASN A 526 -31.01 21.49 25.56
N ARG A 527 -31.83 21.53 24.53
CA ARG A 527 -32.96 22.42 24.36
C ARG A 527 -34.27 21.60 24.38
#